data_80deff2309146e3f88b157d0e88d8663
#
_entry.id   80deff2309146e3f88b157d0e88d8663
#
_cell.length_a   1.000
_cell.length_b   1.000
_cell.length_c   1.000
_cell.angle_alpha   90.00
_cell.angle_beta   90.00
_cell.angle_gamma   90.00
#
_symmetry.space_group_name_H-M   'P 1'
#
loop_
_entity.id
_entity.type
_entity.pdbx_description
1 polymer ?
#
loop_
_entity_poly.entity_id
_entity_poly.type
_entity_poly.pdbx_seq_one_letter_code
_entity_poly.pdbx_strand_id
1 'polypeptide(L)'
;IIGVMGSKPIHLMKPDERGKPVHIQDYFIDTGMDKKEVKKIVSVGNPITRERALIEMGDCVNGKSIDNRVSVYILIEVLKSLQKKEVPYDVYGVFTVQEEIGLRGALTSAHTINPDFGFGLDTTIAFDVPGAIPHEMVTRLGKGAGIKIMDGSVVCDYRMTRYMEEVADKHKVKWQRERLPAGGTDTAYVQRGGKNGAIAGAISIPTRHIHQSIETAHKADIKNCIDLLEVSLSNLDKYDWSFR
;
A
#
# COMPACT_ATOMS: atom_id res chain seq x y z
N ILE A 1 -2.47 18.48 -19.07
CA ILE A 1 -1.41 18.87 -20.02
C ILE A 1 -0.34 17.80 -19.99
N ILE A 2 0.15 17.42 -21.16
CA ILE A 2 1.28 16.49 -21.26
C ILE A 2 2.55 17.33 -21.38
N GLY A 3 3.61 16.89 -20.75
CA GLY A 3 4.94 17.47 -20.86
C GLY A 3 6.02 16.42 -20.71
N VAL A 4 7.23 16.78 -21.06
CA VAL A 4 8.40 15.90 -20.97
C VAL A 4 9.28 16.38 -19.82
N MET A 5 9.57 15.47 -18.88
CA MET A 5 10.50 15.75 -17.79
C MET A 5 11.94 15.73 -18.33
N GLY A 6 12.66 16.82 -18.13
CA GLY A 6 14.04 16.99 -18.54
C GLY A 6 14.94 17.49 -17.42
N SER A 7 16.22 17.37 -17.62
CA SER A 7 17.26 17.94 -16.77
C SER A 7 18.45 18.37 -17.64
N LYS A 8 19.47 18.95 -17.01
CA LYS A 8 20.70 19.37 -17.71
C LYS A 8 21.35 18.18 -18.45
N PRO A 9 21.57 18.28 -19.78
CA PRO A 9 22.21 17.20 -20.53
C PRO A 9 23.63 16.93 -20.04
N ILE A 10 24.05 15.67 -20.07
CA ILE A 10 25.36 15.23 -19.59
C ILE A 10 26.53 15.97 -20.27
N HIS A 11 26.36 16.34 -21.57
CA HIS A 11 27.37 17.08 -22.32
C HIS A 11 27.63 18.50 -21.83
N LEU A 12 26.67 19.07 -21.09
CA LEU A 12 26.78 20.41 -20.47
C LEU A 12 27.13 20.33 -18.98
N MET A 13 27.23 19.14 -18.42
CA MET A 13 27.61 18.93 -17.02
C MET A 13 29.12 19.07 -16.85
N LYS A 14 29.52 19.78 -15.76
CA LYS A 14 30.91 19.82 -15.32
C LYS A 14 31.37 18.44 -14.83
N PRO A 15 32.69 18.16 -14.83
CA PRO A 15 33.19 16.86 -14.37
C PRO A 15 32.72 16.44 -12.98
N ASP A 16 32.56 17.39 -12.06
CA ASP A 16 32.11 17.20 -10.69
C ASP A 16 30.61 17.00 -10.52
N GLU A 17 29.83 17.34 -11.55
CA GLU A 17 28.36 17.12 -11.61
C GLU A 17 28.04 15.72 -12.14
N ARG A 18 28.94 15.11 -12.93
CA ARG A 18 28.71 13.81 -13.58
C ARG A 18 28.69 12.68 -12.54
N GLY A 19 27.78 11.76 -12.70
CA GLY A 19 27.64 10.60 -11.82
C GLY A 19 26.95 10.88 -10.49
N LYS A 20 26.56 12.12 -10.22
CA LYS A 20 25.73 12.46 -9.08
C LYS A 20 24.24 12.37 -9.43
N PRO A 21 23.38 11.97 -8.47
CA PRO A 21 21.94 12.04 -8.66
C PRO A 21 21.51 13.46 -9.01
N VAL A 22 20.60 13.60 -9.95
CA VAL A 22 20.00 14.91 -10.30
C VAL A 22 19.08 15.31 -9.13
N HIS A 23 19.23 16.51 -8.59
CA HIS A 23 18.36 17.03 -7.56
C HIS A 23 17.00 17.42 -8.13
N ILE A 24 15.95 17.35 -7.31
CA ILE A 24 14.57 17.63 -7.74
C ILE A 24 14.41 19.03 -8.33
N GLN A 25 15.12 20.02 -7.81
CA GLN A 25 15.12 21.39 -8.30
C GLN A 25 15.76 21.59 -9.68
N ASP A 26 16.52 20.60 -10.16
CA ASP A 26 17.21 20.64 -11.46
C ASP A 26 16.34 20.04 -12.58
N TYR A 27 15.17 19.51 -12.23
CA TYR A 27 14.21 19.03 -13.22
C TYR A 27 13.30 20.14 -13.70
N PHE A 28 12.92 20.07 -14.95
CA PHE A 28 11.89 20.90 -15.57
C PHE A 28 10.93 20.05 -16.38
N ILE A 29 9.74 20.61 -16.62
CA ILE A 29 8.75 19.97 -17.50
C ILE A 29 8.60 20.82 -18.75
N ASP A 30 9.02 20.28 -19.86
CA ASP A 30 8.83 20.91 -21.18
C ASP A 30 7.43 20.55 -21.70
N THR A 31 6.61 21.56 -21.92
CA THR A 31 5.24 21.43 -22.43
C THR A 31 5.12 21.79 -23.90
N GLY A 32 6.22 22.21 -24.55
CA GLY A 32 6.21 22.71 -25.91
C GLY A 32 5.48 24.06 -26.10
N MET A 33 5.15 24.75 -25.00
CA MET A 33 4.40 26.00 -24.99
C MET A 33 5.29 27.16 -24.52
N ASP A 34 4.94 28.38 -24.93
CA ASP A 34 5.59 29.57 -24.41
C ASP A 34 5.14 29.90 -22.96
N LYS A 35 5.90 30.77 -22.30
CA LYS A 35 5.65 31.16 -20.91
C LYS A 35 4.26 31.78 -20.69
N LYS A 36 3.72 32.52 -21.67
CA LYS A 36 2.40 33.20 -21.52
C LYS A 36 1.28 32.17 -21.58
N GLU A 37 1.41 31.17 -22.44
CA GLU A 37 0.46 30.09 -22.57
C GLU A 37 0.47 29.18 -21.33
N VAL A 38 1.65 28.76 -20.89
CA VAL A 38 1.78 27.93 -19.67
C VAL A 38 1.18 28.61 -18.45
N LYS A 39 1.45 29.91 -18.25
CA LYS A 39 0.92 30.67 -17.11
C LYS A 39 -0.61 30.79 -17.05
N LYS A 40 -1.31 30.55 -18.17
CA LYS A 40 -2.78 30.56 -18.19
C LYS A 40 -3.39 29.26 -17.63
N ILE A 41 -2.63 28.18 -17.64
CA ILE A 41 -3.13 26.82 -17.42
C ILE A 41 -2.37 26.04 -16.34
N VAL A 42 -1.18 26.51 -15.95
CA VAL A 42 -0.36 25.89 -14.89
C VAL A 42 -0.03 26.93 -13.83
N SER A 43 -0.24 26.55 -12.58
CA SER A 43 0.11 27.34 -11.40
C SER A 43 1.04 26.57 -10.48
N VAL A 44 1.82 27.31 -9.67
CA VAL A 44 2.59 26.70 -8.58
C VAL A 44 1.63 25.99 -7.62
N GLY A 45 1.94 24.76 -7.26
CA GLY A 45 1.08 23.88 -6.45
C GLY A 45 0.22 22.91 -7.25
N ASN A 46 0.21 23.00 -8.60
CA ASN A 46 -0.45 21.96 -9.39
C ASN A 46 0.33 20.64 -9.29
N PRO A 47 -0.34 19.51 -9.07
CA PRO A 47 0.30 18.22 -9.02
C PRO A 47 0.79 17.79 -10.40
N ILE A 48 1.93 17.09 -10.42
CA ILE A 48 2.50 16.47 -11.62
C ILE A 48 2.56 14.99 -11.39
N THR A 49 2.07 14.21 -12.33
CA THR A 49 2.11 12.75 -12.27
C THR A 49 2.67 12.18 -13.57
N ARG A 50 3.36 11.06 -13.49
CA ARG A 50 3.83 10.36 -14.68
C ARG A 50 2.67 9.73 -15.41
N GLU A 51 2.68 9.81 -16.73
CA GLU A 51 1.75 9.09 -17.57
C GLU A 51 2.21 7.63 -17.69
N ARG A 52 1.36 6.70 -17.27
CA ARG A 52 1.60 5.27 -17.38
C ARG A 52 0.29 4.52 -17.32
N ALA A 53 -0.01 3.79 -18.37
CA ALA A 53 -1.11 2.82 -18.36
C ALA A 53 -0.77 1.62 -17.48
N LEU A 54 -1.79 1.00 -16.89
CA LEU A 54 -1.66 -0.32 -16.28
C LEU A 54 -1.47 -1.35 -17.41
N ILE A 55 -0.45 -2.18 -17.28
CA ILE A 55 -0.16 -3.26 -18.23
C ILE A 55 -0.09 -4.60 -17.53
N GLU A 56 -0.44 -5.64 -18.26
CA GLU A 56 -0.24 -7.02 -17.84
C GLU A 56 1.12 -7.53 -18.29
N MET A 57 1.84 -8.19 -17.39
CA MET A 57 3.13 -8.83 -17.61
C MET A 57 3.09 -10.26 -17.06
N GLY A 58 2.70 -11.23 -17.89
CA GLY A 58 2.50 -12.61 -17.42
C GLY A 58 1.47 -12.65 -16.28
N ASP A 59 1.87 -13.18 -15.14
CA ASP A 59 1.01 -13.26 -13.94
C ASP A 59 0.99 -11.99 -13.09
N CYS A 60 1.66 -10.93 -13.55
CA CYS A 60 1.74 -9.65 -12.85
C CYS A 60 0.97 -8.55 -13.57
N VAL A 61 0.67 -7.50 -12.82
CA VAL A 61 0.27 -6.19 -13.32
C VAL A 61 1.33 -5.18 -12.97
N ASN A 62 1.56 -4.23 -13.88
CA ASN A 62 2.54 -3.18 -13.71
C ASN A 62 1.91 -1.83 -14.04
N GLY A 63 2.13 -0.85 -13.20
CA GLY A 63 1.61 0.51 -13.36
C GLY A 63 2.16 1.48 -12.35
N LYS A 64 1.80 2.74 -12.48
CA LYS A 64 2.06 3.73 -11.44
C LYS A 64 1.04 3.60 -10.31
N SER A 65 1.42 3.96 -9.11
CA SER A 65 0.49 4.11 -7.97
C SER A 65 -0.31 2.82 -7.68
N ILE A 66 0.32 1.65 -7.87
CA ILE A 66 -0.19 0.40 -7.31
C ILE A 66 -0.26 0.59 -5.79
N ASP A 67 0.76 1.20 -5.26
CA ASP A 67 0.77 1.83 -3.94
C ASP A 67 -0.01 3.18 -3.97
N ASN A 68 -1.22 3.30 -3.38
CA ASN A 68 -1.93 2.17 -2.79
C ASN A 68 -3.31 1.96 -3.45
N ARG A 69 -3.40 2.14 -4.76
CA ARG A 69 -4.67 1.94 -5.51
C ARG A 69 -5.09 0.48 -5.56
N VAL A 70 -4.17 -0.45 -5.39
CA VAL A 70 -4.48 -1.88 -5.34
C VAL A 70 -5.30 -2.20 -4.09
N SER A 71 -5.01 -1.59 -2.95
CA SER A 71 -5.81 -1.76 -1.72
C SER A 71 -7.21 -1.16 -1.86
N VAL A 72 -7.35 -0.05 -2.59
CA VAL A 72 -8.67 0.51 -2.95
C VAL A 72 -9.50 -0.52 -3.73
N TYR A 73 -8.89 -1.16 -4.72
CA TYR A 73 -9.54 -2.23 -5.49
C TYR A 73 -9.95 -3.41 -4.59
N ILE A 74 -9.03 -3.90 -3.75
CA ILE A 74 -9.28 -5.01 -2.82
C ILE A 74 -10.46 -4.68 -1.90
N LEU A 75 -10.45 -3.50 -1.29
CA LEU A 75 -11.52 -3.07 -0.38
C LEU A 75 -12.88 -3.00 -1.07
N ILE A 76 -12.94 -2.46 -2.29
CA ILE A 76 -14.17 -2.42 -3.09
C ILE A 76 -14.69 -3.83 -3.37
N GLU A 77 -13.83 -4.76 -3.79
CA GLU A 77 -14.26 -6.14 -4.08
C GLU A 77 -14.75 -6.87 -2.83
N VAL A 78 -14.09 -6.68 -1.70
CA VAL A 78 -14.52 -7.26 -0.42
C VAL A 78 -15.86 -6.67 0.03
N LEU A 79 -16.05 -5.35 -0.03
CA LEU A 79 -17.32 -4.72 0.31
C LEU A 79 -18.48 -5.20 -0.57
N LYS A 80 -18.25 -5.40 -1.88
CA LYS A 80 -19.23 -6.01 -2.78
C LYS A 80 -19.58 -7.44 -2.38
N SER A 81 -18.60 -8.23 -1.97
CA SER A 81 -18.81 -9.60 -1.52
C SER A 81 -19.61 -9.64 -0.20
N LEU A 82 -19.28 -8.76 0.75
CA LEU A 82 -19.97 -8.68 2.04
C LEU A 82 -21.43 -8.24 1.93
N GLN A 83 -21.82 -7.49 0.89
CA GLN A 83 -23.25 -7.16 0.66
C GLN A 83 -24.15 -8.40 0.51
N LYS A 84 -23.58 -9.55 0.20
CA LYS A 84 -24.27 -10.84 0.03
C LYS A 84 -24.21 -11.71 1.27
N LYS A 85 -23.68 -11.21 2.38
CA LYS A 85 -23.43 -11.93 3.63
C LYS A 85 -24.00 -11.15 4.80
N GLU A 86 -24.51 -11.85 5.78
CA GLU A 86 -24.85 -11.25 7.08
C GLU A 86 -23.65 -11.41 8.02
N VAL A 87 -23.22 -10.31 8.61
CA VAL A 87 -22.23 -10.27 9.68
C VAL A 87 -22.83 -9.54 10.89
N PRO A 88 -22.58 -9.97 12.13
CA PRO A 88 -23.25 -9.43 13.32
C PRO A 88 -22.60 -8.13 13.86
N TYR A 89 -21.92 -7.37 13.03
CA TYR A 89 -21.22 -6.13 13.39
C TYR A 89 -21.18 -5.16 12.19
N ASP A 90 -21.00 -3.90 12.49
CA ASP A 90 -20.83 -2.87 11.48
C ASP A 90 -19.46 -2.97 10.83
N VAL A 91 -19.40 -2.88 9.50
CA VAL A 91 -18.16 -2.88 8.71
C VAL A 91 -18.01 -1.53 8.03
N TYR A 92 -16.92 -0.85 8.32
CA TYR A 92 -16.55 0.43 7.73
C TYR A 92 -15.41 0.26 6.75
N GLY A 93 -15.67 0.54 5.48
CA GLY A 93 -14.61 0.67 4.47
C GLY A 93 -14.10 2.11 4.42
N VAL A 94 -12.85 2.33 4.76
CA VAL A 94 -12.28 3.67 4.89
C VAL A 94 -11.19 3.87 3.84
N PHE A 95 -11.35 4.91 3.00
CA PHE A 95 -10.35 5.35 2.05
C PHE A 95 -9.70 6.61 2.59
N THR A 96 -8.53 6.45 3.16
CA THR A 96 -7.79 7.50 3.84
C THR A 96 -7.10 8.45 2.87
N VAL A 97 -6.78 9.65 3.34
CA VAL A 97 -5.98 10.63 2.63
C VAL A 97 -4.69 10.90 3.38
N GLN A 98 -3.66 11.32 2.65
CA GLN A 98 -2.38 11.74 3.22
C GLN A 98 -1.69 10.64 4.05
N GLU A 99 -1.75 9.40 3.57
CA GLU A 99 -1.00 8.29 4.15
C GLU A 99 0.51 8.55 4.04
N GLU A 100 1.02 8.84 2.86
CA GLU A 100 2.42 9.02 2.48
C GLU A 100 3.16 10.18 3.21
N ILE A 101 2.42 11.03 3.90
CA ILE A 101 2.96 12.17 4.64
C ILE A 101 2.63 12.12 6.13
N GLY A 102 2.38 10.93 6.65
CA GLY A 102 2.25 10.70 8.09
C GLY A 102 0.91 10.09 8.51
N LEU A 103 0.28 9.23 7.70
CA LEU A 103 -0.89 8.40 8.06
C LEU A 103 -2.09 9.23 8.57
N ARG A 104 -2.28 10.45 8.02
CA ARG A 104 -3.11 11.49 8.66
C ARG A 104 -4.60 11.17 8.63
N GLY A 105 -5.07 10.64 7.50
CA GLY A 105 -6.48 10.28 7.34
C GLY A 105 -6.91 9.15 8.27
N ALA A 106 -6.02 8.18 8.52
CA ALA A 106 -6.29 7.08 9.43
C ALA A 106 -6.50 7.55 10.87
N LEU A 107 -5.72 8.54 11.33
CA LEU A 107 -5.89 9.10 12.67
C LEU A 107 -7.30 9.66 12.89
N THR A 108 -7.76 10.48 11.96
CA THR A 108 -9.07 11.15 12.08
C THR A 108 -10.23 10.19 11.91
N SER A 109 -10.13 9.24 10.98
CA SER A 109 -11.16 8.22 10.77
C SER A 109 -11.27 7.25 11.93
N ALA A 110 -10.14 6.76 12.46
CA ALA A 110 -10.13 5.89 13.62
C ALA A 110 -10.73 6.58 14.87
N HIS A 111 -10.46 7.87 15.06
CA HIS A 111 -11.06 8.65 16.14
C HIS A 111 -12.59 8.77 15.99
N THR A 112 -13.07 9.00 14.77
CA THR A 112 -14.49 9.18 14.47
C THR A 112 -15.28 7.88 14.60
N ILE A 113 -14.74 6.78 14.05
CA ILE A 113 -15.39 5.47 14.01
C ILE A 113 -15.26 4.76 15.36
N ASN A 114 -14.12 4.91 16.05
CA ASN A 114 -13.79 4.24 17.30
C ASN A 114 -13.94 2.70 17.19
N PRO A 115 -13.21 2.04 16.30
CA PRO A 115 -13.39 0.63 16.00
C PRO A 115 -12.86 -0.27 17.12
N ASP A 116 -13.46 -1.45 17.30
CA ASP A 116 -12.95 -2.53 18.16
C ASP A 116 -11.86 -3.35 17.45
N PHE A 117 -11.99 -3.51 16.12
CA PHE A 117 -11.06 -4.24 15.26
C PHE A 117 -10.64 -3.39 14.07
N GLY A 118 -9.43 -3.63 13.57
CA GLY A 118 -8.94 -2.94 12.39
C GLY A 118 -8.06 -3.79 11.48
N PHE A 119 -8.31 -3.68 10.18
CA PHE A 119 -7.47 -4.26 9.14
C PHE A 119 -6.89 -3.14 8.28
N GLY A 120 -5.59 -2.92 8.37
CA GLY A 120 -4.89 -2.08 7.40
C GLY A 120 -4.70 -2.83 6.09
N LEU A 121 -4.91 -2.14 4.99
CA LEU A 121 -4.60 -2.65 3.65
C LEU A 121 -3.55 -1.76 3.03
N ASP A 122 -2.38 -2.30 2.75
CA ASP A 122 -1.29 -1.54 2.17
C ASP A 122 -0.39 -2.40 1.31
N THR A 123 0.41 -1.77 0.46
CA THR A 123 1.48 -2.48 -0.24
C THR A 123 2.66 -2.74 0.70
N THR A 124 3.51 -3.67 0.31
CA THR A 124 4.76 -3.93 1.03
C THR A 124 5.87 -4.35 0.08
N ILE A 125 7.10 -4.22 0.53
CA ILE A 125 8.29 -4.48 -0.29
C ILE A 125 8.38 -5.97 -0.65
N ALA A 126 8.38 -6.26 -1.94
CA ALA A 126 8.85 -7.53 -2.49
C ALA A 126 10.23 -7.30 -3.11
N PHE A 127 11.28 -7.70 -2.40
CA PHE A 127 12.66 -7.55 -2.88
C PHE A 127 13.25 -8.90 -3.34
N ASP A 128 12.45 -9.69 -4.02
CA ASP A 128 12.81 -10.98 -4.61
C ASP A 128 13.37 -10.82 -6.04
N VAL A 129 14.37 -9.95 -6.16
CA VAL A 129 15.02 -9.57 -7.43
C VAL A 129 16.44 -10.14 -7.52
N PRO A 130 17.05 -10.19 -8.72
CA PRO A 130 18.44 -10.64 -8.85
C PRO A 130 19.40 -9.88 -7.94
N GLY A 131 20.22 -10.62 -7.20
CA GLY A 131 21.19 -10.06 -6.24
C GLY A 131 20.65 -9.81 -4.83
N ALA A 132 19.35 -9.97 -4.60
CA ALA A 132 18.78 -9.85 -3.26
C ALA A 132 19.21 -11.02 -2.36
N ILE A 133 19.51 -10.71 -1.10
CA ILE A 133 19.84 -11.72 -0.08
C ILE A 133 18.60 -12.04 0.77
N PRO A 134 18.48 -13.29 1.27
CA PRO A 134 17.23 -13.78 1.86
C PRO A 134 16.65 -12.92 2.99
N HIS A 135 17.48 -12.31 3.83
CA HIS A 135 17.01 -11.50 4.96
C HIS A 135 16.56 -10.08 4.58
N GLU A 136 16.83 -9.64 3.34
CA GLU A 136 16.32 -8.39 2.79
C GLU A 136 14.99 -8.57 2.05
N MET A 137 14.63 -9.81 1.74
CA MET A 137 13.37 -10.12 1.09
C MET A 137 12.24 -10.08 2.10
N VAL A 138 11.62 -8.90 2.28
CA VAL A 138 10.49 -8.71 3.20
C VAL A 138 9.32 -9.62 2.81
N THR A 139 8.94 -9.59 1.54
CA THR A 139 8.00 -10.51 0.91
C THR A 139 8.47 -10.93 -0.48
N ARG A 140 7.75 -11.86 -1.11
CA ARG A 140 8.03 -12.35 -2.46
C ARG A 140 6.75 -12.39 -3.28
N LEU A 141 6.83 -12.01 -4.56
CA LEU A 141 5.70 -12.11 -5.48
C LEU A 141 5.27 -13.56 -5.68
N GLY A 142 3.97 -13.77 -5.82
CA GLY A 142 3.38 -15.09 -6.05
C GLY A 142 3.40 -15.99 -4.82
N LYS A 143 3.73 -15.48 -3.63
CA LYS A 143 3.74 -16.26 -2.38
C LYS A 143 2.54 -16.00 -1.48
N GLY A 144 1.57 -15.21 -1.95
CA GLY A 144 0.32 -14.95 -1.27
C GLY A 144 0.31 -13.62 -0.52
N ALA A 145 -0.79 -13.36 0.16
CA ALA A 145 -0.99 -12.16 0.96
C ALA A 145 0.06 -12.02 2.07
N GLY A 146 0.57 -10.83 2.29
CA GLY A 146 1.41 -10.54 3.45
C GLY A 146 0.55 -10.41 4.72
N ILE A 147 0.85 -11.16 5.77
CA ILE A 147 0.31 -10.92 7.10
C ILE A 147 1.37 -10.17 7.88
N LYS A 148 1.11 -8.89 8.15
CA LYS A 148 2.08 -8.01 8.80
C LYS A 148 2.25 -8.33 10.28
N ILE A 149 3.49 -8.55 10.68
CA ILE A 149 3.89 -8.66 12.09
C ILE A 149 4.21 -7.27 12.64
N MET A 150 4.99 -6.50 11.89
CA MET A 150 5.39 -5.13 12.27
C MET A 150 5.90 -4.33 11.08
N ASP A 151 5.82 -3.01 11.22
CA ASP A 151 6.62 -2.05 10.47
C ASP A 151 7.26 -1.01 11.42
N GLY A 152 7.80 0.09 10.90
CA GLY A 152 8.42 1.14 11.72
C GLY A 152 7.44 1.94 12.58
N SER A 153 6.13 1.82 12.34
CA SER A 153 5.08 2.58 13.02
C SER A 153 4.18 1.75 13.93
N VAL A 154 4.13 0.43 13.72
CA VAL A 154 3.24 -0.48 14.45
C VAL A 154 3.86 -1.86 14.66
N VAL A 155 3.62 -2.42 15.82
CA VAL A 155 3.64 -3.86 16.07
C VAL A 155 2.18 -4.30 16.10
N CYS A 156 1.77 -5.11 15.13
CA CYS A 156 0.39 -5.58 15.03
C CYS A 156 -0.01 -6.37 16.28
N ASP A 157 -1.27 -6.29 16.66
CA ASP A 157 -1.78 -7.10 17.77
C ASP A 157 -1.58 -8.59 17.43
N TYR A 158 -0.91 -9.32 18.30
CA TYR A 158 -0.57 -10.72 18.05
C TYR A 158 -1.83 -11.60 17.88
N ARG A 159 -2.94 -11.21 18.53
CA ARG A 159 -4.23 -11.92 18.38
C ARG A 159 -4.77 -11.77 16.97
N MET A 160 -4.71 -10.56 16.41
CA MET A 160 -5.12 -10.32 15.02
C MET A 160 -4.21 -11.05 14.02
N THR A 161 -2.90 -11.00 14.24
CA THR A 161 -1.95 -11.71 13.37
C THR A 161 -2.22 -13.22 13.38
N ARG A 162 -2.35 -13.80 14.57
CA ARG A 162 -2.65 -15.22 14.73
C ARG A 162 -4.01 -15.61 14.16
N TYR A 163 -5.02 -14.79 14.38
CA TYR A 163 -6.34 -14.96 13.78
C TYR A 163 -6.27 -15.05 12.26
N MET A 164 -5.60 -14.08 11.63
CA MET A 164 -5.45 -14.06 10.17
C MET A 164 -4.70 -15.30 9.64
N GLU A 165 -3.65 -15.73 10.32
CA GLU A 165 -2.91 -16.97 9.98
C GLU A 165 -3.83 -18.20 10.05
N GLU A 166 -4.55 -18.39 11.17
CA GLU A 166 -5.45 -19.52 11.38
C GLU A 166 -6.62 -19.53 10.36
N VAL A 167 -7.20 -18.37 10.09
CA VAL A 167 -8.29 -18.26 9.11
C VAL A 167 -7.78 -18.51 7.68
N ALA A 168 -6.60 -17.98 7.34
CA ALA A 168 -5.98 -18.24 6.04
C ALA A 168 -5.75 -19.72 5.81
N ASP A 169 -5.19 -20.43 6.79
CA ASP A 169 -4.93 -21.87 6.70
C ASP A 169 -6.23 -22.66 6.58
N LYS A 170 -7.22 -22.35 7.41
CA LYS A 170 -8.54 -23.00 7.40
C LYS A 170 -9.24 -22.88 6.05
N HIS A 171 -9.14 -21.71 5.42
CA HIS A 171 -9.77 -21.41 4.13
C HIS A 171 -8.86 -21.63 2.92
N LYS A 172 -7.63 -22.12 3.15
CA LYS A 172 -6.64 -22.42 2.11
C LYS A 172 -6.24 -21.19 1.29
N VAL A 173 -6.25 -20.02 1.92
CA VAL A 173 -5.74 -18.79 1.34
C VAL A 173 -4.22 -18.80 1.46
N LYS A 174 -3.53 -18.55 0.36
CA LYS A 174 -2.07 -18.49 0.36
C LYS A 174 -1.58 -17.20 0.99
N TRP A 175 -0.65 -17.31 1.94
CA TRP A 175 -0.13 -16.16 2.68
C TRP A 175 1.35 -16.32 3.04
N GLN A 176 1.97 -15.22 3.46
CA GLN A 176 3.33 -15.16 3.98
C GLN A 176 3.44 -14.14 5.11
N ARG A 177 4.35 -14.36 6.05
CA ARG A 177 4.63 -13.38 7.09
C ARG A 177 5.39 -12.20 6.51
N GLU A 178 5.05 -11.00 6.99
CA GLU A 178 5.72 -9.76 6.63
C GLU A 178 6.31 -9.10 7.87
N ARG A 179 7.58 -8.78 7.79
CA ARG A 179 8.31 -7.99 8.79
C ARG A 179 9.12 -6.92 8.07
N LEU A 180 8.71 -5.69 8.19
CA LEU A 180 9.39 -4.53 7.61
C LEU A 180 9.91 -3.64 8.75
N PRO A 181 11.23 -3.48 8.92
CA PRO A 181 11.78 -2.71 10.06
C PRO A 181 11.70 -1.20 9.88
N ALA A 182 11.12 -0.71 8.80
CA ALA A 182 11.00 0.70 8.43
C ALA A 182 9.64 0.98 7.81
N GLY A 183 9.38 2.25 7.48
CA GLY A 183 8.09 2.68 6.93
C GLY A 183 6.97 2.67 7.97
N GLY A 184 5.76 2.87 7.51
CA GLY A 184 4.58 2.87 8.35
C GLY A 184 3.34 2.60 7.52
N THR A 185 2.24 2.22 8.16
CA THR A 185 0.93 2.02 7.55
C THR A 185 -0.17 2.59 8.42
N ASP A 186 -1.30 2.86 7.84
CA ASP A 186 -2.50 3.35 8.54
C ASP A 186 -2.92 2.49 9.73
N THR A 187 -2.52 1.22 9.76
CA THR A 187 -2.73 0.29 10.88
C THR A 187 -2.28 0.87 12.22
N ALA A 188 -1.20 1.66 12.23
CA ALA A 188 -0.66 2.27 13.43
C ALA A 188 -1.67 3.21 14.11
N TYR A 189 -2.39 4.00 13.33
CA TYR A 189 -3.40 4.89 13.88
C TYR A 189 -4.74 4.21 14.12
N VAL A 190 -5.07 3.17 13.37
CA VAL A 190 -6.24 2.34 13.68
C VAL A 190 -6.05 1.64 15.02
N GLN A 191 -4.86 1.06 15.27
CA GLN A 191 -4.56 0.35 16.52
C GLN A 191 -4.65 1.25 17.77
N ARG A 192 -4.13 2.46 17.69
CA ARG A 192 -4.05 3.38 18.85
C ARG A 192 -5.06 4.53 18.79
N GLY A 193 -5.92 4.54 17.78
CA GLY A 193 -6.98 5.53 17.61
C GLY A 193 -8.22 5.23 18.45
N GLY A 194 -9.22 6.13 18.34
CA GLY A 194 -10.44 6.02 19.10
C GLY A 194 -10.24 6.27 20.60
N LYS A 195 -11.15 5.76 21.42
CA LYS A 195 -11.12 5.92 22.90
C LYS A 195 -10.24 4.86 23.56
N ASN A 196 -10.26 3.64 23.05
CA ASN A 196 -9.69 2.46 23.72
C ASN A 196 -8.59 1.78 22.88
N GLY A 197 -8.31 2.28 21.66
CA GLY A 197 -7.54 1.56 20.67
C GLY A 197 -8.33 0.39 20.08
N ALA A 198 -7.73 -0.31 19.11
CA ALA A 198 -8.34 -1.44 18.42
C ALA A 198 -7.41 -2.65 18.38
N ILE A 199 -7.98 -3.86 18.33
CA ILE A 199 -7.24 -5.06 17.96
C ILE A 199 -6.99 -4.95 16.45
N ALA A 200 -5.78 -4.55 16.05
CA ALA A 200 -5.49 -4.26 14.65
C ALA A 200 -4.30 -5.05 14.11
N GLY A 201 -4.39 -5.38 12.84
CA GLY A 201 -3.36 -5.98 12.02
C GLY A 201 -3.44 -5.49 10.59
N ALA A 202 -2.52 -5.92 9.74
CA ALA A 202 -2.52 -5.52 8.35
C ALA A 202 -2.36 -6.70 7.40
N ILE A 203 -3.02 -6.59 6.25
CA ILE A 203 -2.87 -7.45 5.09
C ILE A 203 -2.13 -6.65 4.03
N SER A 204 -0.96 -7.11 3.66
CA SER A 204 -0.07 -6.38 2.76
C SER A 204 0.02 -7.06 1.39
N ILE A 205 0.05 -6.24 0.36
CA ILE A 205 0.15 -6.67 -1.03
C ILE A 205 1.63 -6.63 -1.43
N PRO A 206 2.29 -7.79 -1.66
CA PRO A 206 3.67 -7.83 -2.12
C PRO A 206 3.83 -7.05 -3.43
N THR A 207 4.68 -6.03 -3.41
CA THR A 207 4.87 -5.11 -4.54
C THR A 207 6.34 -4.86 -4.78
N ARG A 208 6.82 -5.13 -6.00
CA ARG A 208 8.17 -4.73 -6.43
C ARG A 208 8.17 -3.28 -6.89
N HIS A 209 9.32 -2.63 -6.72
CA HIS A 209 9.55 -1.26 -7.17
C HIS A 209 8.63 -0.23 -6.50
N ILE A 210 8.19 -0.52 -5.28
CA ILE A 210 7.38 0.40 -4.47
C ILE A 210 8.09 1.75 -4.32
N HIS A 211 7.33 2.86 -4.31
CA HIS A 211 7.85 4.25 -4.30
C HIS A 211 8.71 4.61 -5.51
N GLN A 212 8.59 3.86 -6.60
CA GLN A 212 9.27 4.16 -7.86
C GLN A 212 8.29 4.61 -8.96
N SER A 213 8.83 4.80 -10.15
CA SER A 213 8.03 5.30 -11.29
C SER A 213 6.90 4.38 -11.70
N ILE A 214 7.12 3.10 -11.53
CA ILE A 214 6.23 2.00 -11.89
C ILE A 214 6.43 0.90 -10.87
N GLU A 215 5.35 0.22 -10.56
CA GLU A 215 5.29 -0.79 -9.52
C GLU A 215 4.71 -2.08 -10.09
N THR A 216 5.00 -3.20 -9.46
CA THR A 216 4.59 -4.50 -9.97
C THR A 216 4.01 -5.35 -8.85
N ALA A 217 2.78 -5.82 -9.02
CA ALA A 217 2.11 -6.76 -8.12
C ALA A 217 1.67 -8.03 -8.87
N HIS A 218 1.63 -9.15 -8.17
CA HIS A 218 1.21 -10.42 -8.72
C HIS A 218 -0.31 -10.61 -8.57
N LYS A 219 -1.01 -10.97 -9.66
CA LYS A 219 -2.47 -11.11 -9.69
C LYS A 219 -3.01 -12.08 -8.63
N ALA A 220 -2.31 -13.20 -8.40
CA ALA A 220 -2.71 -14.17 -7.38
C ALA A 220 -2.53 -13.63 -5.95
N ASP A 221 -1.52 -12.79 -5.69
CA ASP A 221 -1.35 -12.20 -4.37
C ASP A 221 -2.47 -11.19 -4.07
N ILE A 222 -2.86 -10.38 -5.06
CA ILE A 222 -4.04 -9.49 -4.96
C ILE A 222 -5.30 -10.31 -4.64
N LYS A 223 -5.52 -11.41 -5.35
CA LYS A 223 -6.66 -12.31 -5.08
C LYS A 223 -6.60 -12.89 -3.67
N ASN A 224 -5.43 -13.34 -3.22
CA ASN A 224 -5.26 -13.86 -1.86
C ASN A 224 -5.51 -12.79 -0.79
N CYS A 225 -5.16 -11.52 -1.05
CA CYS A 225 -5.50 -10.43 -0.14
C CYS A 225 -7.02 -10.18 -0.05
N ILE A 226 -7.74 -10.24 -1.18
CA ILE A 226 -9.20 -10.18 -1.20
C ILE A 226 -9.78 -11.32 -0.37
N ASP A 227 -9.36 -12.57 -0.66
CA ASP A 227 -9.86 -13.76 0.01
C ASP A 227 -9.57 -13.72 1.51
N LEU A 228 -8.36 -13.33 1.91
CA LEU A 228 -7.99 -13.23 3.31
C LEU A 228 -8.83 -12.21 4.07
N LEU A 229 -9.00 -11.01 3.52
CA LEU A 229 -9.82 -9.97 4.15
C LEU A 229 -11.29 -10.40 4.25
N GLU A 230 -11.83 -10.98 3.18
CA GLU A 230 -13.22 -11.45 3.14
C GLU A 230 -13.48 -12.54 4.19
N VAL A 231 -12.63 -13.57 4.26
CA VAL A 231 -12.81 -14.65 5.25
C VAL A 231 -12.54 -14.16 6.66
N SER A 232 -11.60 -13.23 6.85
CA SER A 232 -11.34 -12.61 8.14
C SER A 232 -12.56 -11.83 8.62
N LEU A 233 -13.11 -10.94 7.79
CA LEU A 233 -14.33 -10.19 8.12
C LEU A 233 -15.57 -11.08 8.31
N SER A 234 -15.63 -12.26 7.74
CA SER A 234 -16.77 -13.17 7.88
C SER A 234 -16.71 -14.09 9.11
N ASN A 235 -15.63 -14.04 9.89
CA ASN A 235 -15.41 -14.96 11.01
C ASN A 235 -14.91 -14.30 12.29
N LEU A 236 -14.89 -12.96 12.38
CA LEU A 236 -14.42 -12.22 13.56
C LEU A 236 -15.14 -12.63 14.86
N ASP A 237 -16.45 -12.82 14.80
CA ASP A 237 -17.31 -13.19 15.92
C ASP A 237 -17.10 -14.62 16.42
N LYS A 238 -16.40 -15.44 15.67
CA LYS A 238 -16.19 -16.87 15.96
C LYS A 238 -14.83 -17.15 16.60
N TYR A 239 -14.03 -16.13 16.84
CA TYR A 239 -12.68 -16.25 17.38
C TYR A 239 -12.62 -15.83 18.86
N ASP A 240 -11.78 -16.50 19.62
CA ASP A 240 -11.53 -16.13 21.01
C ASP A 240 -10.45 -15.04 21.08
N TRP A 241 -10.88 -13.83 21.33
CA TRP A 241 -10.03 -12.64 21.40
C TRP A 241 -9.40 -12.41 22.78
N SER A 242 -9.55 -13.34 23.73
CA SER A 242 -8.91 -13.24 25.05
C SER A 242 -7.38 -13.29 24.94
N PHE A 243 -6.70 -12.71 25.90
CA PHE A 243 -5.25 -12.88 26.03
C PHE A 243 -4.95 -14.32 26.49
N ARG A 244 -4.15 -15.03 25.71
CA ARG A 244 -3.69 -16.40 26.00
C ARG A 244 -2.17 -16.47 25.99
#